data_6c2fd8802ee7d46c96dbd62ccc1ed68b
#
_entry.id   6c2fd8802ee7d46c96dbd62ccc1ed68b
#
_cell.length_a   1.000
_cell.length_b   1.000
_cell.length_c   1.000
_cell.angle_alpha   90.00
_cell.angle_beta   90.00
_cell.angle_gamma   90.00
#
_symmetry.space_group_name_H-M   'P 1'
#
loop_
_entity.id
_entity.type
_entity.pdbx_description
1 polymer ?
#
loop_
_entity_poly.entity_id
_entity_poly.type
_entity_poly.pdbx_seq_one_letter_code
_entity_poly.pdbx_strand_id
1 'polypeptide(L)'
;LPRLPGLSLCGVAADGLECLALMDQLRPDAVLLDLVMPGLDGLGVLRAMGRRREGPVVVVTSQISHQGVVQCALSLGASYYLVKPVNVEALPELLQFLCGAPLERRALALLASMGASGLGMEAAARAAVVLHQRPNALLKEAYAPTIAGQRTCYGSVEKNIRSMVDKLHAAAHPAYIAFMNGLPPQRPSNLIFLRRLAQALDQPDG
;
A
#
# COMPACT_ATOMS: atom_id res chain seq x y z
N LEU A 1 15.02 -8.38 17.61
CA LEU A 1 13.96 -9.03 16.86
C LEU A 1 14.61 -9.84 15.73
N PRO A 2 14.18 -11.09 15.46
CA PRO A 2 14.67 -11.81 14.29
C PRO A 2 14.35 -11.02 13.03
N ARG A 3 15.25 -11.06 12.03
CA ARG A 3 14.97 -10.47 10.71
C ARG A 3 13.86 -11.26 10.06
N LEU A 4 12.68 -10.67 9.96
CA LEU A 4 11.54 -11.27 9.26
C LEU A 4 11.63 -10.96 7.77
N PRO A 5 11.50 -11.97 6.89
CA PRO A 5 11.60 -11.75 5.45
C PRO A 5 10.58 -10.71 4.96
N GLY A 6 11.04 -9.74 4.17
CA GLY A 6 10.17 -8.71 3.59
C GLY A 6 9.70 -7.62 4.57
N LEU A 7 10.17 -7.62 5.83
CA LEU A 7 9.89 -6.60 6.83
C LEU A 7 11.18 -5.91 7.28
N SER A 8 11.09 -4.60 7.47
CA SER A 8 12.15 -3.76 8.05
C SER A 8 11.60 -3.04 9.27
N LEU A 9 12.27 -3.21 10.41
CA LEU A 9 11.94 -2.47 11.62
C LEU A 9 12.53 -1.06 11.53
N CYS A 10 11.68 -0.05 11.42
CA CYS A 10 12.10 1.35 11.30
C CYS A 10 12.14 2.10 12.64
N GLY A 11 11.38 1.66 13.65
CA GLY A 11 11.35 2.29 14.97
C GLY A 11 10.70 1.45 16.04
N VAL A 12 10.97 1.78 17.30
CA VAL A 12 10.34 1.19 18.49
C VAL A 12 9.99 2.33 19.44
N ALA A 13 8.75 2.36 19.92
CA ALA A 13 8.25 3.34 20.87
C ALA A 13 7.98 2.69 22.23
N ALA A 14 8.30 3.38 23.31
CA ALA A 14 8.06 2.93 24.68
C ALA A 14 6.65 3.29 25.18
N ASP A 15 6.03 4.32 24.63
CA ASP A 15 4.68 4.77 24.97
C ASP A 15 3.93 5.31 23.75
N GLY A 16 2.65 5.68 23.94
CA GLY A 16 1.79 6.13 22.86
C GLY A 16 2.15 7.50 22.28
N LEU A 17 2.74 8.41 23.07
CA LEU A 17 3.16 9.73 22.57
C LEU A 17 4.37 9.59 21.66
N GLU A 18 5.37 8.81 22.07
CA GLU A 18 6.52 8.49 21.25
C GLU A 18 6.10 7.75 19.97
N CYS A 19 5.13 6.83 20.10
CA CYS A 19 4.57 6.12 18.93
C CYS A 19 3.99 7.08 17.89
N LEU A 20 3.19 8.07 18.30
CA LEU A 20 2.63 9.08 17.41
C LEU A 20 3.72 9.93 16.76
N ALA A 21 4.74 10.35 17.52
CA ALA A 21 5.85 11.14 17.00
C ALA A 21 6.67 10.36 15.96
N LEU A 22 6.98 9.08 16.26
CA LEU A 22 7.72 8.22 15.31
C LEU A 22 6.91 7.90 14.06
N MET A 23 5.59 7.73 14.15
CA MET A 23 4.74 7.54 12.98
C MET A 23 4.76 8.74 12.04
N ASP A 24 4.74 9.97 12.59
CA ASP A 24 4.78 11.18 11.78
C ASP A 24 6.17 11.39 11.14
N GLN A 25 7.24 11.01 11.84
CA GLN A 25 8.61 11.15 11.37
C GLN A 25 9.01 10.08 10.36
N LEU A 26 8.71 8.81 10.65
CA LEU A 26 9.21 7.66 9.90
C LEU A 26 8.26 7.16 8.82
N ARG A 27 6.97 7.59 8.87
CA ARG A 27 5.95 7.19 7.92
C ARG A 27 5.92 5.67 7.67
N PRO A 28 5.80 4.82 8.71
CA PRO A 28 5.85 3.37 8.54
C PRO A 28 4.66 2.86 7.72
N ASP A 29 4.84 1.73 7.04
CA ASP A 29 3.75 1.03 6.35
C ASP A 29 2.79 0.35 7.32
N ALA A 30 3.31 -0.14 8.45
CA ALA A 30 2.55 -0.81 9.48
C ALA A 30 3.06 -0.48 10.89
N VAL A 31 2.15 -0.53 11.85
CA VAL A 31 2.44 -0.38 13.28
C VAL A 31 1.88 -1.58 14.02
N LEU A 32 2.72 -2.25 14.82
CA LEU A 32 2.27 -3.21 15.83
C LEU A 32 2.06 -2.42 17.13
N LEU A 33 0.82 -2.28 17.55
CA LEU A 33 0.42 -1.41 18.66
C LEU A 33 -0.04 -2.24 19.85
N ASP A 34 0.67 -2.16 20.97
CA ASP A 34 0.15 -2.70 22.24
C ASP A 34 -0.95 -1.79 22.77
N LEU A 35 -1.99 -2.37 23.36
CA LEU A 35 -3.02 -1.58 24.07
C LEU A 35 -2.57 -1.15 25.45
N VAL A 36 -1.73 -1.96 26.10
CA VAL A 36 -1.33 -1.72 27.49
C VAL A 36 0.06 -1.11 27.51
N MET A 37 0.11 0.21 27.54
CA MET A 37 1.34 1.00 27.58
C MET A 37 1.24 2.09 28.64
N PRO A 38 2.37 2.54 29.25
CA PRO A 38 2.36 3.68 30.14
C PRO A 38 1.98 4.98 29.41
N GLY A 39 1.47 5.96 30.14
CA GLY A 39 1.07 7.25 29.59
C GLY A 39 -0.13 7.15 28.66
N LEU A 40 0.05 7.41 27.38
CA LEU A 40 -1.00 7.26 26.37
C LEU A 40 -1.11 5.79 25.96
N ASP A 41 -2.25 5.16 26.24
CA ASP A 41 -2.53 3.78 25.89
C ASP A 41 -2.80 3.60 24.38
N GLY A 42 -2.85 2.34 23.90
CA GLY A 42 -3.04 2.06 22.47
C GLY A 42 -4.40 2.51 21.94
N LEU A 43 -5.47 2.54 22.76
CA LEU A 43 -6.76 3.10 22.34
C LEU A 43 -6.67 4.62 22.20
N GLY A 44 -5.90 5.28 23.05
CA GLY A 44 -5.61 6.70 22.96
C GLY A 44 -4.83 7.04 21.67
N VAL A 45 -3.85 6.22 21.31
CA VAL A 45 -3.11 6.33 20.03
C VAL A 45 -4.07 6.22 18.85
N LEU A 46 -4.93 5.19 18.81
CA LEU A 46 -5.91 5.01 17.75
C LEU A 46 -6.88 6.20 17.64
N ARG A 47 -7.32 6.76 18.75
CA ARG A 47 -8.17 7.97 18.77
C ARG A 47 -7.44 9.19 18.21
N ALA A 48 -6.18 9.39 18.59
CA ALA A 48 -5.36 10.51 18.12
C ALA A 48 -5.05 10.41 16.63
N MET A 49 -4.83 9.20 16.11
CA MET A 49 -4.66 8.96 14.67
C MET A 49 -5.94 9.27 13.88
N GLY A 50 -7.10 9.01 14.45
CA GLY A 50 -8.37 9.11 13.76
C GLY A 50 -8.48 8.10 12.58
N ARG A 51 -9.62 8.13 11.86
CA ARG A 51 -9.81 7.32 10.65
C ARG A 51 -9.13 8.01 9.46
N ARG A 52 -7.81 8.05 9.43
CA ARG A 52 -7.06 8.58 8.28
C ARG A 52 -7.16 7.59 7.11
N ARG A 53 -7.56 8.05 5.93
CA ARG A 53 -7.50 7.24 4.68
C ARG A 53 -6.06 6.92 4.27
N GLU A 54 -5.10 7.72 4.71
CA GLU A 54 -3.67 7.64 4.37
C GLU A 54 -2.84 7.52 5.65
N GLY A 55 -2.98 6.42 6.37
CA GLY A 55 -2.20 6.11 7.55
C GLY A 55 -1.57 4.73 7.45
N PRO A 56 -0.66 4.38 8.38
CA PRO A 56 -0.12 3.03 8.46
C PRO A 56 -1.23 2.02 8.75
N VAL A 57 -1.02 0.80 8.33
CA VAL A 57 -1.81 -0.34 8.82
C VAL A 57 -1.54 -0.52 10.31
N VAL A 58 -2.55 -0.47 11.15
CA VAL A 58 -2.39 -0.68 12.59
C VAL A 58 -2.87 -2.07 12.97
N VAL A 59 -1.94 -2.90 13.43
CA VAL A 59 -2.23 -4.21 14.00
C VAL A 59 -2.09 -4.10 15.51
N VAL A 60 -3.20 -4.17 16.21
CA VAL A 60 -3.22 -4.18 17.67
C VAL A 60 -2.72 -5.54 18.19
N THR A 61 -1.86 -5.52 19.20
CA THR A 61 -1.42 -6.71 19.93
C THR A 61 -1.72 -6.53 21.41
N SER A 62 -2.45 -7.44 22.05
CA SER A 62 -2.81 -7.29 23.47
C SER A 62 -3.08 -8.61 24.14
N GLN A 63 -2.94 -8.67 25.48
CA GLN A 63 -3.41 -9.80 26.28
C GLN A 63 -4.93 -9.79 26.49
N ILE A 64 -5.60 -8.67 26.19
CA ILE A 64 -7.03 -8.51 26.38
C ILE A 64 -7.76 -9.15 25.20
N SER A 65 -8.59 -10.17 25.46
CA SER A 65 -9.39 -10.85 24.44
C SER A 65 -10.89 -10.52 24.51
N HIS A 66 -11.28 -9.58 25.40
CA HIS A 66 -12.69 -9.21 25.58
C HIS A 66 -13.25 -8.56 24.31
N GLN A 67 -14.37 -9.10 23.80
CA GLN A 67 -14.97 -8.72 22.53
C GLN A 67 -15.24 -7.20 22.40
N GLY A 68 -15.69 -6.56 23.49
CA GLY A 68 -15.95 -5.11 23.48
C GLY A 68 -14.69 -4.27 23.25
N VAL A 69 -13.53 -4.71 23.76
CA VAL A 69 -12.23 -4.04 23.53
C VAL A 69 -11.77 -4.24 22.10
N VAL A 70 -11.90 -5.46 21.58
CA VAL A 70 -11.57 -5.78 20.18
C VAL A 70 -12.41 -4.91 19.22
N GLN A 71 -13.73 -4.87 19.43
CA GLN A 71 -14.62 -4.06 18.60
C GLN A 71 -14.31 -2.56 18.72
N CYS A 72 -13.98 -2.08 19.92
CA CYS A 72 -13.58 -0.69 20.14
C CYS A 72 -12.31 -0.36 19.33
N ALA A 73 -11.26 -1.18 19.41
CA ALA A 73 -10.03 -0.97 18.67
C ALA A 73 -10.26 -0.94 17.15
N LEU A 74 -11.03 -1.91 16.62
CA LEU A 74 -11.38 -1.96 15.20
C LEU A 74 -12.23 -0.75 14.77
N SER A 75 -13.18 -0.30 15.60
CA SER A 75 -13.99 0.89 15.32
C SER A 75 -13.19 2.19 15.31
N LEU A 76 -12.10 2.24 16.08
CA LEU A 76 -11.15 3.36 16.12
C LEU A 76 -10.15 3.36 14.97
N GLY A 77 -10.15 2.33 14.11
CA GLY A 77 -9.34 2.28 12.91
C GLY A 77 -8.20 1.26 12.94
N ALA A 78 -8.12 0.38 13.94
CA ALA A 78 -7.23 -0.77 13.86
C ALA A 78 -7.62 -1.65 12.66
N SER A 79 -6.61 -2.07 11.88
CA SER A 79 -6.80 -2.92 10.71
C SER A 79 -6.95 -4.39 11.10
N TYR A 80 -6.34 -4.77 12.21
CA TYR A 80 -6.37 -6.13 12.73
C TYR A 80 -6.11 -6.16 14.24
N TYR A 81 -6.50 -7.25 14.91
CA TYR A 81 -6.29 -7.46 16.34
C TYR A 81 -5.73 -8.83 16.61
N LEU A 82 -4.58 -8.89 17.29
CA LEU A 82 -3.90 -10.11 17.68
C LEU A 82 -3.91 -10.25 19.21
N VAL A 83 -4.37 -11.41 19.69
CA VAL A 83 -4.28 -11.74 21.11
C VAL A 83 -2.91 -12.36 21.39
N LYS A 84 -2.20 -11.87 22.39
CA LYS A 84 -0.91 -12.43 22.82
C LYS A 84 -1.10 -13.82 23.49
N PRO A 85 -0.21 -14.80 23.23
CA PRO A 85 1.06 -14.68 22.51
C PRO A 85 0.88 -14.63 20.98
N VAL A 86 1.61 -13.73 20.31
CA VAL A 86 1.55 -13.54 18.87
C VAL A 86 2.49 -14.53 18.18
N ASN A 87 1.99 -15.21 17.15
CA ASN A 87 2.85 -16.01 16.27
C ASN A 87 3.67 -15.06 15.37
N VAL A 88 4.94 -14.88 15.73
CA VAL A 88 5.85 -13.96 15.04
C VAL A 88 6.15 -14.41 13.62
N GLU A 89 6.14 -15.72 13.36
CA GLU A 89 6.42 -16.30 12.03
C GLU A 89 5.30 -16.00 11.03
N ALA A 90 4.06 -15.81 11.50
CA ALA A 90 2.92 -15.46 10.65
C ALA A 90 2.79 -13.95 10.37
N LEU A 91 3.54 -13.09 11.10
CA LEU A 91 3.45 -11.64 10.95
C LEU A 91 3.80 -11.14 9.54
N PRO A 92 4.83 -11.65 8.85
CA PRO A 92 5.15 -11.18 7.49
C PRO A 92 3.99 -11.36 6.53
N GLU A 93 3.38 -12.54 6.52
CA GLU A 93 2.24 -12.84 5.65
C GLU A 93 1.03 -11.98 5.98
N LEU A 94 0.70 -11.84 7.26
CA LEU A 94 -0.39 -11.00 7.73
C LEU A 94 -0.18 -9.52 7.33
N LEU A 95 1.01 -8.98 7.57
CA LEU A 95 1.32 -7.59 7.24
C LEU A 95 1.34 -7.36 5.74
N GLN A 96 1.87 -8.30 4.95
CA GLN A 96 1.80 -8.25 3.48
C GLN A 96 0.34 -8.24 3.00
N PHE A 97 -0.53 -9.05 3.61
CA PHE A 97 -1.95 -9.08 3.28
C PHE A 97 -2.65 -7.75 3.64
N LEU A 98 -2.43 -7.23 4.85
CA LEU A 98 -3.08 -6.02 5.35
C LEU A 98 -2.56 -4.74 4.69
N CYS A 99 -1.25 -4.67 4.48
CA CYS A 99 -0.62 -3.50 3.87
C CYS A 99 -0.87 -3.41 2.35
N GLY A 100 -1.34 -4.47 1.72
CA GLY A 100 -1.11 -4.65 0.29
C GLY A 100 0.39 -4.71 0.02
N ALA A 101 0.84 -5.15 -1.14
CA ALA A 101 2.26 -5.06 -1.44
C ALA A 101 2.69 -3.57 -1.36
N PRO A 102 3.73 -3.20 -0.58
CA PRO A 102 4.16 -1.79 -0.46
C PRO A 102 4.35 -1.11 -1.82
N LEU A 103 4.84 -1.88 -2.79
CA LEU A 103 4.99 -1.46 -4.18
C LEU A 103 3.65 -1.18 -4.88
N GLU A 104 2.58 -1.94 -4.57
CA GLU A 104 1.24 -1.70 -5.15
C GLU A 104 0.66 -0.38 -4.63
N ARG A 105 0.80 -0.08 -3.32
CA ARG A 105 0.38 1.21 -2.77
C ARG A 105 1.17 2.38 -3.35
N ARG A 106 2.49 2.22 -3.52
CA ARG A 106 3.32 3.22 -4.20
C ARG A 106 2.87 3.46 -5.63
N ALA A 107 2.61 2.39 -6.38
CA ALA A 107 2.08 2.50 -7.73
C ALA A 107 0.73 3.22 -7.75
N LEU A 108 -0.17 2.91 -6.80
CA LEU A 108 -1.47 3.58 -6.67
C LEU A 108 -1.31 5.06 -6.31
N ALA A 109 -0.41 5.42 -5.39
CA ALA A 109 -0.13 6.80 -5.03
C ALA A 109 0.42 7.61 -6.21
N LEU A 110 1.38 7.05 -6.96
CA LEU A 110 1.91 7.65 -8.18
C LEU A 110 0.82 7.85 -9.24
N LEU A 111 -0.03 6.86 -9.45
CA LEU A 111 -1.16 6.96 -10.38
C LEU A 111 -2.16 8.04 -9.95
N ALA A 112 -2.49 8.10 -8.66
CA ALA A 112 -3.39 9.10 -8.10
C ALA A 112 -2.82 10.53 -8.24
N SER A 113 -1.53 10.73 -7.99
CA SER A 113 -0.88 12.03 -8.16
C SER A 113 -0.92 12.55 -9.60
N MET A 114 -0.97 11.66 -10.58
CA MET A 114 -1.13 11.97 -12.00
C MET A 114 -2.60 12.22 -12.41
N GLY A 115 -3.56 12.01 -11.50
CA GLY A 115 -4.99 12.15 -11.77
C GLY A 115 -5.65 10.86 -12.30
N ALA A 116 -4.99 9.71 -12.17
CA ALA A 116 -5.61 8.44 -12.54
C ALA A 116 -6.82 8.12 -11.69
N SER A 117 -7.81 7.48 -12.28
CA SER A 117 -9.02 7.02 -11.60
C SER A 117 -9.66 5.84 -12.33
N GLY A 118 -10.51 5.10 -11.61
CA GLY A 118 -11.34 4.02 -12.17
C GLY A 118 -10.65 2.66 -12.18
N LEU A 119 -11.31 1.69 -12.83
CA LEU A 119 -10.98 0.26 -12.80
C LEU A 119 -9.57 -0.10 -13.34
N GLY A 120 -8.99 0.76 -14.18
CA GLY A 120 -7.64 0.55 -14.73
C GLY A 120 -6.52 0.78 -13.72
N MET A 121 -6.77 1.53 -12.66
CA MET A 121 -5.76 1.98 -11.70
C MET A 121 -5.15 0.83 -10.88
N GLU A 122 -6.00 -0.01 -10.26
CA GLU A 122 -5.54 -1.19 -9.52
C GLU A 122 -4.84 -2.21 -10.44
N ALA A 123 -5.41 -2.42 -11.63
CA ALA A 123 -4.84 -3.33 -12.61
C ALA A 123 -3.44 -2.87 -13.07
N ALA A 124 -3.27 -1.55 -13.28
CA ALA A 124 -1.98 -0.97 -13.65
C ALA A 124 -0.97 -1.05 -12.50
N ALA A 125 -1.39 -0.80 -11.26
CA ALA A 125 -0.53 -0.90 -10.09
C ALA A 125 0.00 -2.34 -9.91
N ARG A 126 -0.87 -3.35 -9.95
CA ARG A 126 -0.47 -4.77 -9.87
C ARG A 126 0.44 -5.18 -11.01
N ALA A 127 0.12 -4.77 -12.24
CA ALA A 127 0.94 -5.06 -13.40
C ALA A 127 2.33 -4.43 -13.30
N ALA A 128 2.43 -3.20 -12.79
CA ALA A 128 3.71 -2.53 -12.57
C ALA A 128 4.56 -3.25 -11.52
N VAL A 129 3.96 -3.76 -10.44
CA VAL A 129 4.68 -4.56 -9.43
C VAL A 129 5.25 -5.85 -10.04
N VAL A 130 4.49 -6.55 -10.89
CA VAL A 130 5.00 -7.75 -11.59
C VAL A 130 6.18 -7.39 -12.50
N LEU A 131 6.07 -6.30 -13.26
CA LEU A 131 7.14 -5.84 -14.15
C LEU A 131 8.36 -5.31 -13.38
N HIS A 132 8.18 -4.74 -12.19
CA HIS A 132 9.27 -4.35 -11.28
C HIS A 132 10.05 -5.57 -10.80
N GLN A 133 9.35 -6.61 -10.33
CA GLN A 133 9.96 -7.86 -9.87
C GLN A 133 10.57 -8.69 -11.02
N ARG A 134 9.99 -8.61 -12.20
CA ARG A 134 10.37 -9.36 -13.41
C ARG A 134 10.34 -8.44 -14.63
N PRO A 135 11.42 -7.65 -14.88
CA PRO A 135 11.46 -6.62 -15.93
C PRO A 135 11.19 -7.14 -17.35
N ASN A 136 11.51 -8.42 -17.59
CA ASN A 136 11.32 -9.08 -18.89
C ASN A 136 9.96 -9.79 -19.03
N ALA A 137 9.08 -9.71 -18.02
CA ALA A 137 7.77 -10.34 -18.09
C ALA A 137 6.93 -9.76 -19.26
N LEU A 138 6.14 -10.62 -19.86
CA LEU A 138 5.17 -10.24 -20.89
C LEU A 138 3.92 -9.62 -20.24
N LEU A 139 3.17 -8.80 -20.99
CA LEU A 139 1.92 -8.21 -20.49
C LEU A 139 0.92 -9.25 -19.98
N LYS A 140 0.83 -10.43 -20.63
CA LYS A 140 -0.04 -11.51 -20.16
C LYS A 140 0.33 -12.00 -18.76
N GLU A 141 1.62 -11.98 -18.43
CA GLU A 141 2.12 -12.37 -17.10
C GLU A 141 1.90 -11.25 -16.08
N ALA A 142 2.09 -10.00 -16.51
CA ALA A 142 1.83 -8.83 -15.67
C ALA A 142 0.34 -8.69 -15.30
N TYR A 143 -0.57 -9.10 -16.18
CA TYR A 143 -2.02 -9.05 -15.92
C TYR A 143 -2.56 -10.26 -15.13
N ALA A 144 -1.80 -11.35 -15.04
CA ALA A 144 -2.24 -12.60 -14.43
C ALA A 144 -2.79 -12.43 -12.99
N PRO A 145 -2.16 -11.67 -12.07
CA PRO A 145 -2.70 -11.47 -10.71
C PRO A 145 -4.06 -10.78 -10.72
N THR A 146 -4.27 -9.79 -11.60
CA THR A 146 -5.56 -9.09 -11.71
C THR A 146 -6.63 -10.01 -12.30
N ILE A 147 -6.29 -10.80 -13.32
CA ILE A 147 -7.21 -11.75 -13.97
C ILE A 147 -7.68 -12.78 -12.94
N ALA A 148 -6.76 -13.35 -12.16
CA ALA A 148 -7.07 -14.35 -11.14
C ALA A 148 -7.89 -13.76 -9.99
N GLY A 149 -7.50 -12.61 -9.44
CA GLY A 149 -8.14 -11.99 -8.29
C GLY A 149 -9.53 -11.41 -8.58
N GLN A 150 -9.75 -10.86 -9.76
CA GLN A 150 -11.03 -10.21 -10.14
C GLN A 150 -11.93 -11.08 -11.04
N ARG A 151 -11.55 -12.36 -11.29
CA ARG A 151 -12.30 -13.27 -12.18
C ARG A 151 -12.66 -12.63 -13.52
N THR A 152 -11.72 -11.93 -14.12
CA THR A 152 -11.86 -11.19 -15.39
C THR A 152 -11.01 -11.82 -16.48
N CYS A 153 -10.95 -11.21 -17.66
CA CYS A 153 -10.14 -11.71 -18.78
C CYS A 153 -9.09 -10.68 -19.21
N TYR A 154 -8.09 -11.15 -19.97
CA TYR A 154 -7.00 -10.32 -20.49
C TYR A 154 -7.50 -9.06 -21.20
N GLY A 155 -8.46 -9.20 -22.11
CA GLY A 155 -8.99 -8.08 -22.89
C GLY A 155 -9.65 -7.00 -22.04
N SER A 156 -10.33 -7.38 -20.94
CA SER A 156 -10.94 -6.44 -20.01
C SER A 156 -9.87 -5.66 -19.23
N VAL A 157 -8.85 -6.34 -18.71
CA VAL A 157 -7.72 -5.70 -17.99
C VAL A 157 -7.00 -4.74 -18.94
N GLU A 158 -6.66 -5.18 -20.14
CA GLU A 158 -5.98 -4.36 -21.14
C GLU A 158 -6.79 -3.13 -21.52
N LYS A 159 -8.10 -3.29 -21.76
CA LYS A 159 -9.02 -2.18 -22.09
C LYS A 159 -9.10 -1.17 -20.95
N ASN A 160 -9.21 -1.63 -19.69
CA ASN A 160 -9.31 -0.75 -18.53
C ASN A 160 -8.04 0.08 -18.34
N ILE A 161 -6.86 -0.54 -18.46
CA ILE A 161 -5.57 0.17 -18.38
C ILE A 161 -5.44 1.13 -19.56
N ARG A 162 -5.79 0.70 -20.78
CA ARG A 162 -5.77 1.56 -21.96
C ARG A 162 -6.61 2.81 -21.78
N SER A 163 -7.86 2.65 -21.34
CA SER A 163 -8.78 3.77 -21.08
C SER A 163 -8.25 4.74 -20.02
N MET A 164 -7.60 4.23 -18.95
CA MET A 164 -6.96 5.06 -17.94
C MET A 164 -5.80 5.86 -18.55
N VAL A 165 -4.90 5.22 -19.30
CA VAL A 165 -3.75 5.88 -19.94
C VAL A 165 -4.21 6.92 -20.99
N ASP A 166 -5.29 6.64 -21.73
CA ASP A 166 -5.89 7.60 -22.67
C ASP A 166 -6.35 8.87 -21.95
N LYS A 167 -7.04 8.72 -20.80
CA LYS A 167 -7.51 9.85 -19.98
C LYS A 167 -6.35 10.65 -19.38
N LEU A 168 -5.32 9.97 -18.86
CA LEU A 168 -4.12 10.63 -18.32
C LEU A 168 -3.40 11.45 -19.41
N HIS A 169 -3.25 10.86 -20.60
CA HIS A 169 -2.60 11.52 -21.73
C HIS A 169 -3.39 12.73 -22.22
N ALA A 170 -4.72 12.60 -22.34
CA ALA A 170 -5.60 13.67 -22.76
C ALA A 170 -5.67 14.81 -21.73
N ALA A 171 -5.66 14.50 -20.44
CA ALA A 171 -5.68 15.49 -19.36
C ALA A 171 -4.36 16.26 -19.24
N ALA A 172 -3.24 15.68 -19.67
CA ALA A 172 -1.90 16.28 -19.63
C ALA A 172 -1.55 16.92 -18.27
N HIS A 173 -1.91 16.24 -17.17
CA HIS A 173 -1.65 16.73 -15.82
C HIS A 173 -0.15 16.95 -15.61
N PRO A 174 0.30 18.01 -14.91
CA PRO A 174 1.73 18.30 -14.72
C PRO A 174 2.53 17.12 -14.16
N ALA A 175 1.98 16.37 -13.21
CA ALA A 175 2.62 15.17 -12.67
C ALA A 175 2.75 14.04 -13.71
N TYR A 176 1.78 13.88 -14.62
CA TYR A 176 1.89 12.93 -15.72
C TYR A 176 2.97 13.36 -16.73
N ILE A 177 3.06 14.66 -17.06
CA ILE A 177 4.08 15.21 -17.94
C ILE A 177 5.47 14.98 -17.33
N ALA A 178 5.65 15.30 -16.04
CA ALA A 178 6.90 15.05 -15.32
C ALA A 178 7.24 13.56 -15.30
N PHE A 179 6.28 12.71 -14.96
CA PHE A 179 6.43 11.26 -14.97
C PHE A 179 6.84 10.71 -16.33
N MET A 180 6.32 11.25 -17.43
CA MET A 180 6.68 10.84 -18.80
C MET A 180 7.93 11.51 -19.37
N ASN A 181 8.62 12.40 -18.63
CA ASN A 181 9.73 13.26 -19.08
C ASN A 181 9.35 14.14 -20.30
N GLY A 182 8.22 14.78 -20.21
CA GLY A 182 7.58 15.54 -21.27
C GLY A 182 6.30 14.88 -21.77
N LEU A 183 5.42 15.65 -22.40
CA LEU A 183 4.20 15.09 -23.00
C LEU A 183 4.57 14.35 -24.30
N PRO A 184 4.38 13.02 -24.37
CA PRO A 184 4.66 12.30 -25.60
C PRO A 184 3.74 12.80 -26.74
N PRO A 185 4.22 12.85 -28.01
CA PRO A 185 3.40 13.30 -29.15
C PRO A 185 2.21 12.37 -29.42
N GLN A 186 2.31 11.14 -28.96
CA GLN A 186 1.24 10.15 -29.01
C GLN A 186 1.13 9.43 -27.66
N ARG A 187 -0.06 8.95 -27.35
CA ARG A 187 -0.33 8.14 -26.17
C ARG A 187 0.64 6.94 -26.11
N PRO A 188 1.31 6.70 -24.97
CA PRO A 188 2.18 5.55 -24.82
C PRO A 188 1.38 4.23 -24.84
N SER A 189 1.99 3.15 -25.32
CA SER A 189 1.39 1.83 -25.19
C SER A 189 1.28 1.44 -23.71
N ASN A 190 0.36 0.51 -23.38
CA ASN A 190 0.23 0.01 -22.01
C ASN A 190 1.57 -0.50 -21.47
N LEU A 191 2.34 -1.21 -22.27
CA LEU A 191 3.64 -1.75 -21.87
C LEU A 191 4.65 -0.65 -21.52
N ILE A 192 4.75 0.39 -22.36
CA ILE A 192 5.67 1.52 -22.11
C ILE A 192 5.28 2.23 -20.82
N PHE A 193 4.00 2.53 -20.65
CA PHE A 193 3.49 3.18 -19.45
C PHE A 193 3.75 2.34 -18.18
N LEU A 194 3.43 1.05 -18.21
CA LEU A 194 3.60 0.15 -17.06
C LEU A 194 5.06 -0.10 -16.72
N ARG A 195 5.96 -0.22 -17.69
CA ARG A 195 7.39 -0.33 -17.42
C ARG A 195 7.95 0.92 -16.78
N ARG A 196 7.49 2.09 -17.21
CA ARG A 196 7.89 3.34 -16.59
C ARG A 196 7.36 3.46 -15.15
N LEU A 197 6.12 3.02 -14.91
CA LEU A 197 5.56 2.95 -13.57
C LEU A 197 6.36 1.98 -12.68
N ALA A 198 6.73 0.81 -13.22
CA ALA A 198 7.57 -0.15 -12.52
C ALA A 198 8.96 0.41 -12.14
N GLN A 199 9.60 1.17 -13.03
CA GLN A 199 10.88 1.84 -12.76
C GLN A 199 10.76 2.94 -11.71
N ALA A 200 9.64 3.65 -11.67
CA ALA A 200 9.40 4.68 -10.67
C ALA A 200 9.22 4.12 -9.24
N LEU A 201 8.96 2.82 -9.11
CA LEU A 201 8.86 2.16 -7.79
C LEU A 201 10.23 1.98 -7.10
N ASP A 202 11.35 2.11 -7.82
CA ASP A 202 12.70 2.04 -7.26
C ASP A 202 13.14 3.34 -6.55
N GLN A 203 12.49 4.47 -6.88
CA GLN A 203 12.92 5.76 -6.34
C GLN A 203 12.35 5.93 -4.93
N PRO A 204 13.18 6.23 -3.90
CA PRO A 204 12.66 6.60 -2.59
C PRO A 204 11.78 7.84 -2.71
N ASP A 205 10.73 7.91 -1.89
CA ASP A 205 9.87 9.09 -1.82
C ASP A 205 10.73 10.31 -1.50
N GLY A 206 10.81 11.26 -2.42
CA GLY A 206 11.55 12.51 -2.28
C GLY A 206 10.86 13.48 -1.33
#